data_683e4149073098ef38cfcf06469655e2
#
_entry.id   683e4149073098ef38cfcf06469655e2
#
_cell.length_a   1.000
_cell.length_b   1.000
_cell.length_c   1.000
_cell.angle_alpha   90.00
_cell.angle_beta   90.00
_cell.angle_gamma   90.00
#
_symmetry.space_group_name_H-M   'P 1'
#
loop_
_entity.id
_entity.type
_entity.pdbx_description
1 polymer ?
#
loop_
_entity_poly.entity_id
_entity_poly.type
_entity_poly.pdbx_seq_one_letter_code
_entity_poly.pdbx_strand_id
1 'polypeptide(L)'
;MIVETEAYLGEIDKAAHSFGGRRTARNEITYAAGGHVYVFFVYGMYYQLNLVTGMEGHPHVVLIRAVEPVEGIELMRSRRGTMNDTNLTSGPGKLCIALGIDRSLNGEELASGYRIWVEDLRNFKKAEIASGPRVGIDYAEEFVSMPWRFWVRGNDYVSRVKIR
;
A
#
# COMPACT_ATOMS: atom_id res chain seq x y z
N MET A 1 -4.86 11.55 2.67
CA MET A 1 -6.04 10.68 2.41
C MET A 1 -5.66 9.53 1.49
N ILE A 2 -5.99 8.27 1.82
CA ILE A 2 -5.70 7.11 0.94
C ILE A 2 -6.59 7.19 -0.31
N VAL A 3 -5.97 7.10 -1.50
CA VAL A 3 -6.67 7.23 -2.78
C VAL A 3 -6.45 6.05 -3.72
N GLU A 4 -5.48 5.17 -3.42
CA GLU A 4 -5.24 3.96 -4.21
C GLU A 4 -4.68 2.84 -3.31
N THR A 5 -5.22 1.63 -3.48
CA THR A 5 -4.81 0.43 -2.73
C THR A 5 -4.80 -0.81 -3.62
N GLU A 6 -4.09 -1.86 -3.17
CA GLU A 6 -4.19 -3.20 -3.73
C GLU A 6 -4.38 -4.23 -2.62
N ALA A 7 -5.32 -5.16 -2.82
CA ALA A 7 -5.54 -6.28 -1.91
C ALA A 7 -4.66 -7.49 -2.32
N TYR A 8 -4.10 -8.16 -1.31
CA TYR A 8 -3.31 -9.39 -1.44
C TYR A 8 -3.87 -10.44 -0.47
N LEU A 9 -4.36 -11.55 -1.02
CA LEU A 9 -5.16 -12.54 -0.28
C LEU A 9 -4.33 -13.73 0.22
N GLY A 10 -3.11 -13.45 0.63
CA GLY A 10 -2.30 -14.42 1.36
C GLY A 10 -1.92 -15.67 0.57
N GLU A 11 -2.17 -16.82 1.15
CA GLU A 11 -1.66 -18.11 0.67
C GLU A 11 -2.22 -18.56 -0.69
N ILE A 12 -3.41 -18.10 -1.04
CA ILE A 12 -4.05 -18.45 -2.32
C ILE A 12 -3.61 -17.54 -3.47
N ASP A 13 -3.06 -16.37 -3.17
CA ASP A 13 -2.75 -15.32 -4.13
C ASP A 13 -1.30 -15.42 -4.62
N LYS A 14 -1.11 -15.81 -5.89
CA LYS A 14 0.22 -15.95 -6.52
C LYS A 14 1.05 -14.66 -6.54
N ALA A 15 0.43 -13.50 -6.35
CA ALA A 15 1.13 -12.23 -6.22
C ALA A 15 1.56 -11.90 -4.78
N ALA A 16 1.05 -12.63 -3.77
CA ALA A 16 1.38 -12.37 -2.38
C ALA A 16 2.71 -13.01 -1.95
N HIS A 17 3.42 -12.37 -1.02
CA HIS A 17 4.66 -12.92 -0.45
C HIS A 17 4.45 -14.22 0.33
N SER A 18 3.22 -14.48 0.75
CA SER A 18 2.80 -15.66 1.50
C SER A 18 2.17 -16.75 0.63
N PHE A 19 2.19 -16.60 -0.70
CA PHE A 19 1.66 -17.61 -1.61
C PHE A 19 2.18 -19.02 -1.28
N GLY A 20 1.26 -19.99 -1.28
CA GLY A 20 1.56 -21.40 -0.97
C GLY A 20 1.98 -21.65 0.48
N GLY A 21 1.63 -20.76 1.42
CA GLY A 21 2.00 -20.86 2.83
C GLY A 21 3.43 -20.40 3.13
N ARG A 22 4.08 -19.69 2.20
CA ARG A 22 5.45 -19.20 2.40
C ARG A 22 5.51 -18.22 3.57
N ARG A 23 6.20 -18.63 4.64
CA ARG A 23 6.43 -17.84 5.85
C ARG A 23 7.93 -17.66 6.08
N THR A 24 8.37 -16.45 6.21
CA THR A 24 9.78 -16.06 6.34
C THR A 24 9.90 -14.88 7.29
N ALA A 25 11.10 -14.61 7.83
CA ALA A 25 11.32 -13.45 8.69
C ALA A 25 10.92 -12.10 8.02
N ARG A 26 10.87 -12.04 6.69
CA ARG A 26 10.45 -10.84 5.96
C ARG A 26 8.95 -10.59 6.05
N ASN A 27 8.14 -11.64 5.93
CA ASN A 27 6.68 -11.53 5.88
C ASN A 27 5.97 -12.06 7.15
N GLU A 28 6.73 -12.34 8.21
CA GLU A 28 6.22 -12.87 9.47
C GLU A 28 5.05 -12.06 10.02
N ILE A 29 5.18 -10.73 10.02
CA ILE A 29 4.15 -9.83 10.55
C ILE A 29 2.80 -9.94 9.79
N THR A 30 2.80 -10.42 8.55
CA THR A 30 1.55 -10.58 7.78
C THR A 30 0.64 -11.68 8.35
N TYR A 31 1.20 -12.59 9.15
CA TYR A 31 0.46 -13.65 9.85
C TYR A 31 -0.09 -13.23 11.22
N ALA A 32 0.23 -12.01 11.68
CA ALA A 32 -0.39 -11.44 12.88
C ALA A 32 -1.85 -11.08 12.63
N ALA A 33 -2.60 -10.81 13.69
CA ALA A 33 -3.93 -10.24 13.60
C ALA A 33 -3.91 -8.89 12.86
N GLY A 34 -4.99 -8.55 12.18
CA GLY A 34 -5.13 -7.27 11.48
C GLY A 34 -4.89 -6.07 12.41
N GLY A 35 -4.44 -4.96 11.81
CA GLY A 35 -4.10 -3.75 12.56
C GLY A 35 -2.60 -3.48 12.69
N HIS A 36 -1.74 -4.28 12.06
CA HIS A 36 -0.30 -4.07 12.04
C HIS A 36 0.17 -3.51 10.69
N VAL A 37 1.31 -2.81 10.76
CA VAL A 37 2.02 -2.31 9.58
C VAL A 37 2.98 -3.35 9.06
N TYR A 38 2.97 -3.60 7.75
CA TYR A 38 3.96 -4.40 7.06
C TYR A 38 4.74 -3.54 6.05
N VAL A 39 6.00 -3.27 6.36
CA VAL A 39 6.91 -2.51 5.49
C VAL A 39 8.02 -3.42 4.99
N PHE A 40 8.21 -3.47 3.67
CA PHE A 40 9.30 -4.22 3.07
C PHE A 40 10.06 -3.41 2.01
N PHE A 41 11.32 -3.77 1.82
CA PHE A 41 12.19 -3.14 0.83
C PHE A 41 12.10 -3.87 -0.50
N VAL A 42 11.99 -3.12 -1.60
CA VAL A 42 11.78 -3.64 -2.95
C VAL A 42 12.71 -2.95 -3.95
N TYR A 43 13.14 -3.70 -4.97
CA TYR A 43 14.02 -3.25 -6.05
C TYR A 43 15.35 -2.63 -5.57
N GLY A 44 15.80 -2.93 -4.35
CA GLY A 44 17.03 -2.36 -3.80
C GLY A 44 16.99 -0.84 -3.52
N MET A 45 15.81 -0.19 -3.59
CA MET A 45 15.73 1.27 -3.48
C MET A 45 14.47 1.84 -2.83
N TYR A 46 13.39 1.07 -2.69
CA TYR A 46 12.12 1.59 -2.19
C TYR A 46 11.54 0.74 -1.07
N TYR A 47 10.83 1.40 -0.16
CA TYR A 47 9.92 0.74 0.77
C TYR A 47 8.50 0.74 0.23
N GLN A 48 7.72 -0.24 0.66
CA GLN A 48 6.28 -0.32 0.40
C GLN A 48 5.53 -0.51 1.70
N LEU A 49 4.49 0.29 1.91
CA LEU A 49 3.62 0.29 3.08
C LEU A 49 2.41 -0.60 2.83
N ASN A 50 2.23 -1.59 3.69
CA ASN A 50 1.02 -2.41 3.71
C ASN A 50 0.41 -2.42 5.10
N LEU A 51 -0.90 -2.64 5.16
CA LEU A 51 -1.66 -2.86 6.39
C LEU A 51 -2.09 -4.32 6.44
N VAL A 52 -1.81 -5.00 7.54
CA VAL A 52 -2.30 -6.36 7.79
C VAL A 52 -3.78 -6.28 8.12
N THR A 53 -4.61 -7.09 7.44
CA THR A 53 -6.07 -7.03 7.52
C THR A 53 -6.71 -8.40 7.80
N GLY A 54 -5.93 -9.47 7.79
CA GLY A 54 -6.40 -10.83 8.07
C GLY A 54 -6.60 -11.11 9.57
N MET A 55 -7.29 -12.20 9.86
CA MET A 55 -7.23 -12.80 11.19
C MET A 55 -5.83 -13.39 11.42
N GLU A 56 -5.47 -13.61 12.68
CA GLU A 56 -4.20 -14.29 13.00
C GLU A 56 -4.07 -15.62 12.23
N GLY A 57 -2.90 -15.83 11.64
CA GLY A 57 -2.63 -16.99 10.77
C GLY A 57 -3.11 -16.83 9.32
N HIS A 58 -3.84 -15.77 8.96
CA HIS A 58 -4.33 -15.51 7.60
C HIS A 58 -3.63 -14.25 7.02
N PRO A 59 -2.57 -14.42 6.21
CA PRO A 59 -1.67 -13.33 5.83
C PRO A 59 -2.25 -12.41 4.74
N HIS A 60 -3.41 -11.82 5.00
CA HIS A 60 -4.04 -10.85 4.11
C HIS A 60 -3.50 -9.45 4.38
N VAL A 61 -3.13 -8.73 3.33
CA VAL A 61 -2.63 -7.37 3.43
C VAL A 61 -3.23 -6.45 2.38
N VAL A 62 -3.27 -5.17 2.69
CA VAL A 62 -3.62 -4.09 1.75
C VAL A 62 -2.40 -3.22 1.55
N LEU A 63 -1.88 -3.18 0.32
CA LEU A 63 -0.82 -2.27 -0.08
C LEU A 63 -1.41 -0.87 -0.26
N ILE A 64 -0.82 0.14 0.38
CA ILE A 64 -1.13 1.55 0.12
C ILE A 64 -0.29 2.01 -1.07
N ARG A 65 -0.96 2.33 -2.19
CA ARG A 65 -0.28 2.69 -3.43
C ARG A 65 -0.12 4.18 -3.63
N ALA A 66 -1.15 4.94 -3.26
CA ALA A 66 -1.10 6.39 -3.36
C ALA A 66 -1.95 7.03 -2.27
N VAL A 67 -1.52 8.22 -1.85
CA VAL A 67 -2.25 9.07 -0.91
C VAL A 67 -2.31 10.50 -1.47
N GLU A 68 -3.42 11.18 -1.23
CA GLU A 68 -3.53 12.62 -1.41
C GLU A 68 -3.04 13.30 -0.11
N PRO A 69 -1.98 14.13 -0.16
CA PRO A 69 -1.52 14.86 1.01
C PRO A 69 -2.60 15.80 1.56
N VAL A 70 -2.76 15.81 2.88
CA VAL A 70 -3.65 16.73 3.60
C VAL A 70 -2.81 17.81 4.27
N GLU A 71 -1.68 17.40 4.87
CA GLU A 71 -0.77 18.28 5.60
C GLU A 71 0.69 17.92 5.28
N GLY A 72 1.64 18.79 5.64
CA GLY A 72 3.08 18.52 5.54
C GLY A 72 3.65 18.51 4.13
N ILE A 73 3.01 19.18 3.15
CA ILE A 73 3.41 19.19 1.74
C ILE A 73 4.85 19.65 1.56
N GLU A 74 5.28 20.71 2.26
CA GLU A 74 6.66 21.24 2.14
C GLU A 74 7.71 20.21 2.58
N LEU A 75 7.43 19.48 3.65
CA LEU A 75 8.30 18.40 4.10
C LEU A 75 8.37 17.27 3.07
N MET A 76 7.22 16.91 2.47
CA MET A 76 7.17 15.91 1.41
C MET A 76 7.93 16.37 0.16
N ARG A 77 7.82 17.64 -0.24
CA ARG A 77 8.60 18.25 -1.35
C ARG A 77 10.10 18.13 -1.08
N SER A 78 10.53 18.48 0.13
CA SER A 78 11.94 18.38 0.55
C SER A 78 12.45 16.94 0.46
N ARG A 79 11.72 15.95 1.00
CA ARG A 79 12.11 14.55 0.97
C ARG A 79 12.10 13.96 -0.45
N ARG A 80 11.18 14.40 -1.30
CA ARG A 80 11.02 13.92 -2.68
C ARG A 80 11.89 14.66 -3.70
N GLY A 81 12.45 15.82 -3.37
CA GLY A 81 13.21 16.67 -4.30
C GLY A 81 12.38 17.13 -5.50
N THR A 82 11.08 17.42 -5.34
CA THR A 82 10.18 17.84 -6.42
C THR A 82 9.14 18.83 -5.94
N MET A 83 8.80 19.79 -6.80
CA MET A 83 7.74 20.79 -6.59
C MET A 83 6.40 20.37 -7.22
N ASN A 84 6.34 19.23 -7.89
CA ASN A 84 5.11 18.71 -8.47
C ASN A 84 4.32 17.91 -7.42
N ASP A 85 3.29 18.53 -6.85
CA ASP A 85 2.50 17.96 -5.74
C ASP A 85 1.84 16.64 -6.10
N THR A 86 1.25 16.51 -7.27
CA THR A 86 0.62 15.27 -7.71
C THR A 86 1.62 14.12 -7.90
N ASN A 87 2.92 14.42 -7.97
CA ASN A 87 4.00 13.43 -8.07
C ASN A 87 4.64 13.08 -6.71
N LEU A 88 4.23 13.74 -5.61
CA LEU A 88 4.80 13.50 -4.29
C LEU A 88 4.53 12.07 -3.80
N THR A 89 3.28 11.61 -3.95
CA THR A 89 2.75 10.42 -3.30
C THR A 89 2.01 9.46 -4.25
N SER A 90 2.06 9.74 -5.56
CA SER A 90 1.39 8.95 -6.61
C SER A 90 2.18 7.69 -6.98
N GLY A 91 2.30 6.77 -6.05
CA GLY A 91 2.98 5.48 -6.20
C GLY A 91 3.57 5.00 -4.88
N PRO A 92 3.65 3.67 -4.64
CA PRO A 92 3.96 3.09 -3.32
C PRO A 92 5.36 3.46 -2.81
N GLY A 93 6.38 3.47 -3.67
CA GLY A 93 7.72 3.94 -3.29
C GLY A 93 7.77 5.45 -3.05
N LYS A 94 7.06 6.23 -3.87
CA LYS A 94 6.99 7.69 -3.74
C LYS A 94 6.39 8.10 -2.40
N LEU A 95 5.25 7.51 -2.04
CA LEU A 95 4.59 7.83 -0.78
C LEU A 95 5.45 7.47 0.44
N CYS A 96 6.19 6.35 0.40
CA CYS A 96 7.09 6.00 1.50
C CYS A 96 8.21 7.02 1.67
N ILE A 97 8.82 7.50 0.58
CA ILE A 97 9.83 8.57 0.64
C ILE A 97 9.19 9.86 1.19
N ALA A 98 8.04 10.29 0.63
CA ALA A 98 7.36 11.52 1.02
C ALA A 98 7.01 11.55 2.51
N LEU A 99 6.46 10.44 3.02
CA LEU A 99 6.03 10.29 4.41
C LEU A 99 7.18 9.90 5.38
N GLY A 100 8.38 9.58 4.85
CA GLY A 100 9.50 9.10 5.67
C GLY A 100 9.27 7.71 6.25
N ILE A 101 8.59 6.85 5.49
CA ILE A 101 8.29 5.47 5.89
C ILE A 101 9.46 4.57 5.51
N ASP A 102 9.99 3.87 6.48
CA ASP A 102 11.05 2.89 6.33
C ASP A 102 10.78 1.61 7.15
N ARG A 103 11.75 0.72 7.21
CA ARG A 103 11.65 -0.57 7.90
C ARG A 103 11.39 -0.43 9.41
N SER A 104 11.71 0.71 10.03
CA SER A 104 11.51 0.92 11.47
C SER A 104 10.04 0.92 11.89
N LEU A 105 9.12 1.11 10.91
CA LEU A 105 7.67 1.03 11.13
C LEU A 105 7.10 -0.39 10.97
N ASN A 106 7.91 -1.35 10.54
CA ASN A 106 7.41 -2.72 10.35
C ASN A 106 7.03 -3.35 11.70
N GLY A 107 5.79 -3.80 11.82
CA GLY A 107 5.22 -4.36 13.04
C GLY A 107 4.53 -3.37 13.97
N GLU A 108 4.55 -2.07 13.66
CA GLU A 108 3.80 -1.07 14.44
C GLU A 108 2.30 -1.39 14.44
N GLU A 109 1.64 -1.18 15.58
CA GLU A 109 0.20 -1.31 15.74
C GLU A 109 -0.49 0.01 15.37
N LEU A 110 -1.41 -0.06 14.42
CA LEU A 110 -2.20 1.11 13.98
C LEU A 110 -3.12 1.65 15.07
N ALA A 111 -3.59 0.78 15.97
CA ALA A 111 -4.47 1.16 17.07
C ALA A 111 -3.73 1.92 18.19
N SER A 112 -2.40 1.82 18.27
CA SER A 112 -1.60 2.55 19.27
C SER A 112 -1.63 4.06 19.06
N GLY A 113 -1.81 4.51 17.80
CA GLY A 113 -1.83 5.92 17.43
C GLY A 113 -0.53 6.68 17.68
N TYR A 114 0.60 5.97 17.88
CA TYR A 114 1.85 6.59 18.30
C TYR A 114 2.69 7.14 17.14
N ARG A 115 3.08 6.28 16.18
CA ARG A 115 3.94 6.69 15.07
C ARG A 115 3.19 6.73 13.74
N ILE A 116 2.21 5.86 13.58
CA ILE A 116 1.38 5.73 12.39
C ILE A 116 0.00 5.21 12.80
N TRP A 117 -1.04 5.76 12.24
CA TRP A 117 -2.43 5.33 12.46
C TRP A 117 -3.28 5.59 11.22
N VAL A 118 -4.48 5.05 11.20
CA VAL A 118 -5.46 5.28 10.13
C VAL A 118 -6.69 5.93 10.75
N GLU A 119 -7.16 7.01 10.13
CA GLU A 119 -8.35 7.74 10.52
C GLU A 119 -9.44 7.65 9.45
N ASP A 120 -10.69 7.66 9.87
CA ASP A 120 -11.85 7.79 8.97
C ASP A 120 -12.10 9.26 8.64
N LEU A 121 -11.43 9.75 7.59
CA LEU A 121 -11.52 11.15 7.15
C LEU A 121 -12.71 11.41 6.22
N ARG A 122 -13.05 10.43 5.39
CA ARG A 122 -14.06 10.59 4.34
C ARG A 122 -14.63 9.25 3.91
N ASN A 123 -15.95 9.17 3.88
CA ASN A 123 -16.66 8.05 3.31
C ASN A 123 -16.88 8.25 1.81
N PHE A 124 -16.26 7.41 0.99
CA PHE A 124 -16.50 7.38 -0.45
C PHE A 124 -17.73 6.53 -0.78
N LYS A 125 -18.58 7.04 -1.67
CA LYS A 125 -19.65 6.23 -2.25
C LYS A 125 -19.05 5.18 -3.20
N LYS A 126 -19.71 4.04 -3.33
CA LYS A 126 -19.24 2.96 -4.23
C LYS A 126 -19.00 3.44 -5.68
N ALA A 127 -19.79 4.39 -6.18
CA ALA A 127 -19.63 4.96 -7.51
C ALA A 127 -18.36 5.81 -7.67
N GLU A 128 -17.80 6.36 -6.58
CA GLU A 128 -16.56 7.13 -6.58
C GLU A 128 -15.30 6.24 -6.64
N ILE A 129 -15.44 4.94 -6.38
CA ILE A 129 -14.34 3.98 -6.39
C ILE A 129 -14.35 3.20 -7.71
N ALA A 130 -13.20 3.10 -8.33
CA ALA A 130 -12.95 2.18 -9.44
C ALA A 130 -12.14 0.98 -8.95
N SER A 131 -12.25 -0.14 -9.67
CA SER A 131 -11.40 -1.30 -9.46
C SER A 131 -10.86 -1.84 -10.78
N GLY A 132 -9.75 -2.56 -10.72
CA GLY A 132 -9.12 -3.17 -11.87
C GLY A 132 -7.90 -4.01 -11.47
N PRO A 133 -7.13 -4.48 -12.46
CA PRO A 133 -5.93 -5.27 -12.23
C PRO A 133 -4.90 -4.54 -11.37
N ARG A 134 -4.17 -5.31 -10.56
CA ARG A 134 -3.02 -4.85 -9.79
C ARG A 134 -1.83 -4.56 -10.70
N VAL A 135 -0.85 -3.82 -10.20
CA VAL A 135 0.29 -3.34 -10.98
C VAL A 135 1.56 -4.10 -10.63
N GLY A 136 2.29 -4.56 -11.67
CA GLY A 136 3.61 -5.17 -11.50
C GLY A 136 3.56 -6.61 -10.99
N ILE A 137 2.47 -7.32 -11.28
CA ILE A 137 2.27 -8.72 -10.89
C ILE A 137 2.12 -9.64 -12.11
N ASP A 138 2.76 -9.31 -13.23
CA ASP A 138 2.64 -10.04 -14.52
C ASP A 138 2.99 -11.55 -14.39
N TYR A 139 3.71 -11.92 -13.34
CA TYR A 139 4.09 -13.29 -13.00
C TYR A 139 2.99 -14.10 -12.29
N ALA A 140 1.88 -13.47 -11.90
CA ALA A 140 0.90 -14.07 -11.01
C ALA A 140 -0.21 -14.84 -11.75
N GLU A 141 0.03 -15.24 -13.00
CA GLU A 141 -0.86 -16.08 -13.82
C GLU A 141 -2.32 -15.60 -13.81
N GLU A 142 -3.30 -16.44 -13.42
CA GLU A 142 -4.72 -16.11 -13.39
C GLU A 142 -5.06 -14.92 -12.46
N PHE A 143 -4.20 -14.60 -11.50
CA PHE A 143 -4.38 -13.49 -10.57
C PHE A 143 -4.05 -12.12 -11.18
N VAL A 144 -3.41 -12.07 -12.35
CA VAL A 144 -3.08 -10.81 -13.05
C VAL A 144 -4.34 -10.01 -13.39
N SER A 145 -5.42 -10.69 -13.82
CA SER A 145 -6.67 -10.06 -14.24
C SER A 145 -7.61 -9.72 -13.09
N MET A 146 -7.33 -10.17 -11.87
CA MET A 146 -8.21 -9.94 -10.72
C MET A 146 -8.35 -8.44 -10.42
N PRO A 147 -9.58 -7.92 -10.21
CA PRO A 147 -9.84 -6.51 -10.00
C PRO A 147 -9.57 -6.09 -8.53
N TRP A 148 -8.41 -6.42 -8.02
CA TRP A 148 -8.02 -6.22 -6.62
C TRP A 148 -7.17 -4.97 -6.39
N ARG A 149 -7.11 -4.08 -7.36
CA ARG A 149 -6.63 -2.71 -7.20
C ARG A 149 -7.84 -1.78 -7.19
N PHE A 150 -7.88 -0.86 -6.23
CA PHE A 150 -8.97 0.08 -6.01
C PHE A 150 -8.41 1.49 -5.98
N TRP A 151 -9.15 2.45 -6.58
CA TRP A 151 -8.74 3.86 -6.58
C TRP A 151 -9.93 4.80 -6.64
N VAL A 152 -9.73 6.02 -6.12
CA VAL A 152 -10.70 7.11 -6.21
C VAL A 152 -10.74 7.65 -7.64
N ARG A 153 -11.90 7.62 -8.29
CA ARG A 153 -12.08 8.10 -9.67
C ARG A 153 -11.74 9.59 -9.76
N GLY A 154 -10.97 9.96 -10.80
CA GLY A 154 -10.63 11.34 -11.09
C GLY A 154 -9.69 12.02 -10.08
N ASN A 155 -9.16 11.29 -9.10
CA ASN A 155 -8.19 11.88 -8.17
C ASN A 155 -6.79 11.95 -8.81
N ASP A 156 -6.18 13.13 -8.80
CA ASP A 156 -4.91 13.42 -9.48
C ASP A 156 -3.69 12.70 -8.85
N TYR A 157 -3.81 12.23 -7.61
CA TYR A 157 -2.75 11.50 -6.91
C TYR A 157 -2.74 10.00 -7.18
N VAL A 158 -3.75 9.46 -7.85
CA VAL A 158 -3.76 8.04 -8.26
C VAL A 158 -2.54 7.75 -9.15
N SER A 159 -1.86 6.64 -8.91
CA SER A 159 -0.63 6.31 -9.63
C SER A 159 -0.88 6.14 -11.12
N ARG A 160 -0.06 6.78 -11.95
CA ARG A 160 -0.10 6.61 -13.41
C ARG A 160 0.50 5.25 -13.76
N VAL A 161 -0.34 4.31 -14.14
CA VAL A 161 0.09 3.01 -14.63
C VAL A 161 0.39 3.13 -16.12
N LYS A 162 1.62 2.76 -16.52
CA LYS A 162 1.89 2.54 -17.94
C LYS A 162 1.17 1.25 -18.33
N ILE A 163 0.11 1.36 -19.10
CA ILE A 163 -0.47 0.20 -19.80
C ILE A 163 0.59 -0.23 -20.82
N ARG A 164 1.16 -1.39 -20.61
CA ARG A 164 2.05 -2.05 -21.58
C ARG A 164 1.25 -2.84 -22.58
#